data_e764d8c5210977fe5c7e4abfe1fc8318
#
_entry.id   e764d8c5210977fe5c7e4abfe1fc8318
#
_cell.length_a   1.000
_cell.length_b   1.000
_cell.length_c   1.000
_cell.angle_alpha   90.00
_cell.angle_beta   90.00
_cell.angle_gamma   90.00
#
_symmetry.space_group_name_H-M   'P 1'
#
loop_
_entity.id
_entity.type
_entity.pdbx_description
1 polymer ?
#
loop_
_entity_poly.entity_id
_entity_poly.type
_entity_poly.pdbx_seq_one_letter_code
_entity_poly.pdbx_strand_id
1 'polypeptide(L)'
;MMNKRYRIEIINDMLNIIESKGDKIKPTQIMYKANLSHEMLNVYMKELLTKGFITERIDKQKRRTYSLTEKGFNFLRDYKMIKSFVDSYGLN
;
A
#
# COMPACT_ATOMS: atom_id res chain seq x y z
N MET A 1 -20.50 -4.44 13.28
CA MET A 1 -19.63 -3.32 13.61
C MET A 1 -18.70 -3.01 12.46
N MET A 2 -18.62 -1.76 12.11
CA MET A 2 -17.80 -1.36 10.98
C MET A 2 -16.36 -1.09 11.42
N ASN A 3 -15.41 -1.80 10.82
CA ASN A 3 -14.01 -1.54 11.07
C ASN A 3 -13.56 -0.35 10.26
N LYS A 4 -13.27 0.73 10.95
CA LYS A 4 -12.81 1.94 10.30
C LYS A 4 -11.30 1.95 10.34
N ARG A 5 -10.66 1.83 9.18
CA ARG A 5 -9.20 1.91 9.09
C ARG A 5 -8.80 3.36 8.87
N TYR A 6 -7.74 3.77 9.54
CA TYR A 6 -7.15 5.06 9.29
C TYR A 6 -6.41 5.05 7.96
N ARG A 7 -6.27 6.23 7.39
CA ARG A 7 -5.60 6.43 6.12
C ARG A 7 -4.20 5.78 6.10
N ILE A 8 -3.44 5.96 7.17
CA ILE A 8 -2.09 5.40 7.27
C ILE A 8 -2.10 3.87 7.28
N GLU A 9 -3.13 3.25 7.85
CA GLU A 9 -3.27 1.80 7.86
C GLU A 9 -3.59 1.28 6.47
N ILE A 10 -4.42 1.99 5.72
CA ILE A 10 -4.74 1.62 4.33
C ILE A 10 -3.48 1.69 3.47
N ILE A 11 -2.70 2.75 3.62
CA ILE A 11 -1.44 2.92 2.89
C ILE A 11 -0.48 1.78 3.23
N ASN A 12 -0.35 1.45 4.51
CA ASN A 12 0.49 0.34 4.93
C ASN A 12 0.05 -0.97 4.30
N ASP A 13 -1.25 -1.25 4.30
CA ASP A 13 -1.79 -2.47 3.71
C ASP A 13 -1.50 -2.53 2.22
N MET A 14 -1.70 -1.43 1.50
CA MET A 14 -1.44 -1.38 0.07
C MET A 14 0.03 -1.62 -0.25
N LEU A 15 0.93 -0.97 0.50
CA LEU A 15 2.37 -1.13 0.27
C LEU A 15 2.83 -2.56 0.58
N ASN A 16 2.30 -3.19 1.64
CA ASN A 16 2.61 -4.58 1.95
C ASN A 16 2.16 -5.52 0.83
N ILE A 17 0.98 -5.29 0.28
CA ILE A 17 0.46 -6.10 -0.81
C ILE A 17 1.35 -5.97 -2.05
N ILE A 18 1.74 -4.75 -2.39
CA ILE A 18 2.60 -4.50 -3.54
C ILE A 18 3.97 -5.17 -3.32
N GLU A 19 4.54 -5.05 -2.14
CA GLU A 19 5.81 -5.68 -1.82
C GLU A 19 5.73 -7.20 -1.96
N SER A 20 4.67 -7.82 -1.44
CA SER A 20 4.54 -9.27 -1.41
C SER A 20 4.44 -9.90 -2.80
N LYS A 21 3.96 -9.15 -3.78
CA LYS A 21 3.80 -9.64 -5.15
C LYS A 21 4.94 -9.19 -6.07
N GLY A 22 5.84 -8.36 -5.57
CA GLY A 22 6.88 -7.78 -6.39
C GLY A 22 6.28 -6.92 -7.49
N ASP A 23 6.86 -6.97 -8.67
CA ASP A 23 6.43 -6.14 -9.80
C ASP A 23 5.32 -6.77 -10.62
N LYS A 24 4.58 -7.75 -10.06
CA LYS A 24 3.55 -8.47 -10.81
C LYS A 24 2.13 -8.15 -10.35
N ILE A 25 1.96 -7.28 -9.37
CA ILE A 25 0.64 -6.99 -8.82
C ILE A 25 -0.14 -6.07 -9.75
N LYS A 26 -1.41 -6.40 -9.94
CA LYS A 26 -2.34 -5.60 -10.75
C LYS A 26 -3.22 -4.75 -9.84
N PRO A 27 -3.73 -3.60 -10.35
CA PRO A 27 -4.58 -2.72 -9.53
C PRO A 27 -5.77 -3.43 -8.91
N THR A 28 -6.44 -4.30 -9.67
CA THR A 28 -7.61 -5.02 -9.14
C THR A 28 -7.25 -5.94 -7.99
N GLN A 29 -6.05 -6.54 -8.03
CA GLN A 29 -5.59 -7.39 -6.92
C GLN A 29 -5.34 -6.56 -5.66
N ILE A 30 -4.78 -5.36 -5.83
CA ILE A 30 -4.58 -4.44 -4.70
C ILE A 30 -5.94 -4.08 -4.09
N MET A 31 -6.90 -3.77 -4.94
CA MET A 31 -8.25 -3.39 -4.52
C MET A 31 -8.89 -4.49 -3.66
N TYR A 32 -8.86 -5.72 -4.15
CA TYR A 32 -9.49 -6.83 -3.43
C TYR A 32 -8.74 -7.16 -2.14
N LYS A 33 -7.41 -7.22 -2.18
CA LYS A 33 -6.63 -7.60 -1.01
C LYS A 33 -6.65 -6.52 0.07
N ALA A 34 -6.69 -5.25 -0.32
CA ALA A 34 -6.77 -4.14 0.62
C ALA A 34 -8.20 -3.77 1.01
N ASN A 35 -9.18 -4.46 0.43
CA ASN A 35 -10.61 -4.24 0.69
C ASN A 35 -11.01 -2.80 0.42
N LEU A 36 -10.73 -2.34 -0.79
CA LEU A 36 -11.02 -0.97 -1.21
C LEU A 36 -12.08 -0.95 -2.30
N SER A 37 -12.84 0.14 -2.36
CA SER A 37 -13.68 0.42 -3.51
C SER A 37 -12.81 0.89 -4.68
N HIS A 38 -13.36 0.89 -5.90
CA HIS A 38 -12.65 1.43 -7.07
C HIS A 38 -12.23 2.87 -6.84
N GLU A 39 -13.13 3.66 -6.27
CA GLU A 39 -12.86 5.08 -6.03
C GLU A 39 -11.71 5.25 -5.05
N MET A 40 -11.72 4.51 -3.94
CA MET A 40 -10.65 4.57 -2.96
C MET A 40 -9.33 4.11 -3.55
N LEU A 41 -9.34 3.03 -4.33
CA LEU A 41 -8.14 2.54 -5.00
C LEU A 41 -7.52 3.65 -5.84
N ASN A 42 -8.32 4.32 -6.66
CA ASN A 42 -7.81 5.36 -7.56
C ASN A 42 -7.22 6.53 -6.78
N VAL A 43 -7.89 6.95 -5.71
CA VAL A 43 -7.41 8.06 -4.88
C VAL A 43 -6.07 7.71 -4.23
N TYR A 44 -5.98 6.53 -3.61
CA TYR A 44 -4.75 6.14 -2.92
C TYR A 44 -3.62 5.81 -3.88
N MET A 45 -3.91 5.16 -5.00
CA MET A 45 -2.86 4.86 -6.00
C MET A 45 -2.24 6.14 -6.54
N LYS A 46 -3.07 7.13 -6.85
CA LYS A 46 -2.58 8.42 -7.33
C LYS A 46 -1.69 9.08 -6.28
N GLU A 47 -2.09 9.02 -5.02
CA GLU A 47 -1.31 9.60 -3.94
C GLU A 47 0.04 8.88 -3.78
N LEU A 48 0.02 7.56 -3.78
CA LEU A 48 1.26 6.80 -3.61
C LEU A 48 2.24 7.05 -4.77
N LEU A 49 1.72 7.21 -5.97
CA LEU A 49 2.54 7.54 -7.14
C LEU A 49 3.10 8.95 -7.06
N THR A 50 2.24 9.94 -6.78
CA THR A 50 2.66 11.34 -6.77
C THR A 50 3.62 11.64 -5.63
N LYS A 51 3.49 10.96 -4.50
CA LYS A 51 4.37 11.15 -3.35
C LYS A 51 5.61 10.27 -3.38
N GLY A 52 5.75 9.45 -4.41
CA GLY A 52 6.96 8.68 -4.62
C GLY A 52 7.11 7.45 -3.75
N PHE A 53 6.02 6.87 -3.25
CA PHE A 53 6.08 5.62 -2.49
C PHE A 53 6.15 4.40 -3.40
N ILE A 54 5.60 4.51 -4.59
CA ILE A 54 5.61 3.44 -5.58
C ILE A 54 5.92 4.01 -6.95
N THR A 55 6.36 3.11 -7.86
CA THR A 55 6.51 3.42 -9.28
C THR A 55 5.56 2.55 -10.07
N GLU A 56 5.17 3.04 -11.24
CA GLU A 56 4.32 2.32 -12.16
C GLU A 56 5.14 1.92 -13.38
N ARG A 57 4.95 0.70 -13.83
CA ARG A 57 5.57 0.20 -15.06
C ARG A 57 4.47 -0.29 -15.99
N ILE A 58 4.60 0.03 -17.26
CA ILE A 58 3.68 -0.45 -18.30
C ILE A 58 4.48 -1.39 -19.19
N ASP A 59 4.03 -2.65 -19.30
CA ASP A 59 4.74 -3.64 -20.11
C ASP A 59 4.33 -3.56 -21.58
N LYS A 60 4.89 -4.47 -22.39
CA LYS A 60 4.65 -4.49 -23.84
C LYS A 60 3.19 -4.75 -24.19
N GLN A 61 2.45 -5.40 -23.30
CA GLN A 61 1.03 -5.67 -23.48
C GLN A 61 0.16 -4.60 -22.84
N LYS A 62 0.76 -3.46 -22.48
CA LYS A 62 0.08 -2.31 -21.86
C LYS A 62 -0.54 -2.63 -20.50
N ARG A 63 -0.02 -3.64 -19.82
CA ARG A 63 -0.43 -3.95 -18.45
C ARG A 63 0.37 -3.09 -17.48
N ARG A 64 -0.33 -2.60 -16.46
CA ARG A 64 0.28 -1.77 -15.43
C ARG A 64 0.64 -2.62 -14.22
N THR A 65 1.88 -2.50 -13.78
CA THR A 65 2.35 -3.12 -12.56
C THR A 65 3.05 -2.10 -11.69
N TYR A 66 3.22 -2.41 -10.41
CA TYR A 66 3.70 -1.45 -9.43
C TYR A 66 4.79 -2.06 -8.57
N SER A 67 5.73 -1.21 -8.16
CA SER A 67 6.83 -1.60 -7.29
C SER A 67 7.03 -0.53 -6.23
N LEU A 68 7.52 -0.94 -5.07
CA LEU A 68 7.88 0.02 -4.02
C LEU A 68 9.16 0.75 -4.42
N THR A 69 9.21 2.02 -4.03
CA THR A 69 10.45 2.79 -4.04
C THR A 69 11.15 2.59 -2.71
N GLU A 70 12.36 3.13 -2.59
CA GLU A 70 13.07 3.17 -1.32
C GLU A 70 12.22 3.84 -0.24
N LYS A 71 11.53 4.93 -0.60
CA LYS A 71 10.63 5.63 0.32
C LYS A 71 9.49 4.72 0.77
N GLY A 72 8.94 3.90 -0.13
CA GLY A 72 7.91 2.94 0.23
C GLY A 72 8.40 1.88 1.21
N PHE A 73 9.57 1.32 0.97
CA PHE A 73 10.18 0.36 1.90
C PHE A 73 10.46 0.99 3.26
N ASN A 74 10.97 2.22 3.25
CA ASN A 74 11.26 2.94 4.49
C ASN A 74 9.98 3.18 5.31
N PHE A 75 8.89 3.52 4.63
CA PHE A 75 7.60 3.69 5.31
C PHE A 75 7.15 2.41 5.99
N LEU A 76 7.23 1.27 5.30
CA LEU A 76 6.81 -0.01 5.87
C LEU A 76 7.65 -0.35 7.11
N ARG A 77 8.95 -0.15 7.02
CA ARG A 77 9.85 -0.40 8.16
C ARG A 77 9.48 0.48 9.35
N ASP A 78 9.31 1.77 9.11
CA ASP A 78 9.05 2.74 10.18
C ASP A 78 7.67 2.51 10.79
N TYR A 79 6.67 2.22 9.97
CA TYR A 79 5.33 1.94 10.46
C TYR A 79 5.31 0.70 11.36
N LYS A 80 6.04 -0.33 10.96
CA LYS A 80 6.15 -1.56 11.75
C LYS A 80 6.79 -1.28 13.10
N MET A 81 7.81 -0.43 13.13
CA MET A 81 8.46 -0.03 14.39
C MET A 81 7.52 0.73 15.29
N ILE A 82 6.79 1.70 14.75
CA ILE A 82 5.83 2.49 15.52
C ILE A 82 4.74 1.59 16.09
N LYS A 83 4.23 0.68 15.28
CA LYS A 83 3.17 -0.23 15.71
C LYS A 83 3.67 -1.15 16.82
N SER A 84 4.87 -1.70 16.68
CA SER A 84 5.48 -2.52 17.73
C SER A 84 5.65 -1.75 19.03
N PHE A 85 6.05 -0.49 18.90
CA PHE A 85 6.21 0.39 20.05
C PHE A 85 4.87 0.58 20.78
N VAL A 86 3.83 0.89 20.04
CA VAL A 86 2.48 1.08 20.61
C VAL A 86 1.97 -0.21 21.25
N ASP A 87 2.19 -1.35 20.58
CA ASP A 87 1.76 -2.65 21.08
C ASP A 87 2.46 -3.00 22.40
N SER A 88 3.72 -2.62 22.54
CA SER A 88 4.48 -2.91 23.75
C SER A 88 3.92 -2.21 24.98
N TYR A 89 3.16 -1.13 24.78
CA TYR A 89 2.48 -0.44 25.86
C TYR A 89 1.02 -0.87 26.03
N GLY A 90 0.57 -1.82 25.21
CA GLY A 90 -0.82 -2.27 25.28
C GLY A 90 -1.83 -1.26 24.74
N LEU A 91 -1.41 -0.39 23.84
CA LEU A 91 -2.23 0.70 23.31
C LEU A 91 -2.81 0.44 21.92
N ASN A 92 -2.78 -0.76 21.49
CA ASN A 92 -3.30 -1.10 20.15
C ASN A 92 -4.78 -1.51 20.16
#